data_b29e3f6356d7a34e834ed7524b682f26
#
_entry.id   b29e3f6356d7a34e834ed7524b682f26
#
_cell.length_a   1.000
_cell.length_b   1.000
_cell.length_c   1.000
_cell.angle_alpha   90.00
_cell.angle_beta   90.00
_cell.angle_gamma   90.00
#
_symmetry.space_group_name_H-M   'P 1'
#
loop_
_entity.id
_entity.type
_entity.pdbx_description
1 polymer ?
#
loop_
_entity_poly.entity_id
_entity_poly.type
_entity_poly.pdbx_seq_one_letter_code
_entity_poly.pdbx_strand_id
1 'polypeptide(L)'
;MSSQDKSFSGRAYRLLLRVLPLEFRGDFGSEMEEVFRDQRAEASRRRGVLGLLALWLETVWGIFRMAPREHLVNLGQDARYALRRMAQEPGYVAIAVIILALGIGANTAIFSVLNAVLARPLPYAHGEELLQIHQVAPKSTISEMQFSVQEIDDYRRRNRTFEEFAEYHHMVFTLLGQGDTERVRTGVVSAGFFRMFGVAPALGRDFRAADEKFNAPAALLLSYEYWQRKGSDPDIVGKVFRMNDREHKVIGVLPPMPQYPDENDVFMTTAACPFRSAPKFVGNREGRMMKLFGRLKPGVAPDQAQADLAGIARQLAREYPEAYPAGRGYEVRSSLLKDEVTRKARPMLWLLMGAATFVFLI
;
A
#
# COMPACT_ATOMS: atom_id res chain seq x y z
N MET A 1 38.92 53.18 -30.67
CA MET A 1 37.69 52.78 -29.94
C MET A 1 36.67 52.40 -30.99
N SER A 2 36.60 51.13 -31.31
CA SER A 2 35.77 50.56 -32.37
C SER A 2 34.32 50.44 -31.87
N SER A 3 33.37 50.96 -32.65
CA SER A 3 31.94 50.86 -32.46
C SER A 3 31.56 49.38 -32.32
N GLN A 4 31.12 48.98 -31.14
CA GLN A 4 30.57 47.64 -30.90
C GLN A 4 29.42 47.42 -31.89
N ASP A 5 29.61 46.41 -32.77
CA ASP A 5 28.61 46.01 -33.77
C ASP A 5 27.33 45.50 -33.05
N LYS A 6 26.33 46.39 -32.96
CA LYS A 6 25.00 46.11 -32.37
C LYS A 6 24.12 45.33 -33.33
N SER A 7 24.68 44.62 -34.31
CA SER A 7 23.89 43.83 -35.26
C SER A 7 23.18 42.67 -34.56
N PHE A 8 21.95 42.38 -34.97
CA PHE A 8 21.16 41.26 -34.48
C PHE A 8 21.95 39.94 -34.57
N SER A 9 22.72 39.75 -35.64
CA SER A 9 23.54 38.56 -35.88
C SER A 9 24.68 38.42 -34.88
N GLY A 10 25.36 39.50 -34.46
CA GLY A 10 26.40 39.43 -33.42
C GLY A 10 25.84 39.11 -32.03
N ARG A 11 24.60 39.56 -31.74
CA ARG A 11 23.91 39.18 -30.50
C ARG A 11 23.50 37.70 -30.49
N ALA A 12 22.99 37.22 -31.62
CA ALA A 12 22.62 35.79 -31.77
C ALA A 12 23.84 34.88 -31.66
N TYR A 13 25.00 35.25 -32.25
CA TYR A 13 26.23 34.48 -32.14
C TYR A 13 26.76 34.42 -30.70
N ARG A 14 26.73 35.52 -29.96
CA ARG A 14 27.10 35.54 -28.54
C ARG A 14 26.19 34.70 -27.66
N LEU A 15 24.88 34.62 -27.98
CA LEU A 15 23.97 33.70 -27.32
C LEU A 15 24.30 32.22 -27.63
N LEU A 16 24.69 31.93 -28.86
CA LEU A 16 25.09 30.60 -29.29
C LEU A 16 26.40 30.14 -28.59
N LEU A 17 27.35 31.07 -28.43
CA LEU A 17 28.60 30.78 -27.69
C LEU A 17 28.35 30.42 -26.20
N ARG A 18 27.19 30.75 -25.62
CA ARG A 18 26.84 30.35 -24.24
C ARG A 18 26.66 28.83 -24.07
N VAL A 19 26.52 28.09 -25.15
CA VAL A 19 26.48 26.64 -25.15
C VAL A 19 27.85 26.01 -24.82
N LEU A 20 28.95 26.78 -25.07
CA LEU A 20 30.31 26.37 -24.73
C LEU A 20 30.65 26.63 -23.26
N PRO A 21 31.56 25.84 -22.64
CA PRO A 21 32.05 26.06 -21.27
C PRO A 21 32.56 27.49 -21.04
N LEU A 22 32.41 27.98 -19.79
CA LEU A 22 32.80 29.36 -19.42
C LEU A 22 34.29 29.62 -19.66
N GLU A 23 35.17 28.68 -19.36
CA GLU A 23 36.61 28.76 -19.56
C GLU A 23 36.97 28.86 -21.03
N PHE A 24 36.45 27.94 -21.85
CA PHE A 24 36.65 27.97 -23.31
C PHE A 24 36.20 29.31 -23.94
N ARG A 25 35.08 29.84 -23.47
CA ARG A 25 34.55 31.14 -23.93
C ARG A 25 35.40 32.31 -23.44
N GLY A 26 36.01 32.18 -22.25
CA GLY A 26 36.96 33.18 -21.73
C GLY A 26 38.23 33.31 -22.61
N ASP A 27 38.77 32.14 -22.98
CA ASP A 27 40.03 32.09 -23.74
C ASP A 27 39.83 32.37 -25.23
N PHE A 28 38.82 31.82 -25.84
CA PHE A 28 38.65 31.87 -27.31
C PHE A 28 37.43 32.69 -27.80
N GLY A 29 36.52 33.13 -26.91
CA GLY A 29 35.27 33.79 -27.31
C GLY A 29 35.43 35.04 -28.13
N SER A 30 36.42 35.89 -27.80
CA SER A 30 36.73 37.11 -28.53
C SER A 30 37.26 36.85 -29.95
N GLU A 31 38.14 35.85 -30.08
CA GLU A 31 38.68 35.43 -31.37
C GLU A 31 37.61 34.84 -32.28
N MET A 32 36.76 33.98 -31.70
CA MET A 32 35.61 33.41 -32.42
C MET A 32 34.62 34.45 -32.90
N GLU A 33 34.34 35.50 -32.11
CA GLU A 33 33.50 36.61 -32.52
C GLU A 33 34.13 37.41 -33.69
N GLU A 34 35.42 37.59 -33.68
CA GLU A 34 36.17 38.28 -34.73
C GLU A 34 36.16 37.48 -36.03
N VAL A 35 36.50 36.23 -36.00
CA VAL A 35 36.46 35.31 -37.13
C VAL A 35 35.06 35.21 -37.75
N PHE A 36 34.01 35.06 -36.87
CA PHE A 36 32.63 35.03 -37.36
C PHE A 36 32.23 36.36 -38.08
N ARG A 37 32.68 37.48 -37.56
CA ARG A 37 32.42 38.81 -38.17
C ARG A 37 33.01 38.90 -39.57
N ASP A 38 34.27 38.46 -39.72
CA ASP A 38 34.98 38.50 -41.00
C ASP A 38 34.36 37.51 -42.02
N GLN A 39 34.07 36.30 -41.61
CA GLN A 39 33.38 35.32 -42.45
C GLN A 39 32.01 35.78 -42.89
N ARG A 40 31.27 36.45 -42.01
CA ARG A 40 29.97 37.04 -42.33
C ARG A 40 30.07 38.17 -43.40
N ALA A 41 31.10 39.03 -43.27
CA ALA A 41 31.34 40.08 -44.25
C ALA A 41 31.69 39.51 -45.61
N GLU A 42 32.48 38.46 -45.64
CA GLU A 42 32.87 37.77 -46.87
C GLU A 42 31.71 36.99 -47.49
N ALA A 43 30.94 36.25 -46.71
CA ALA A 43 29.76 35.49 -47.16
C ALA A 43 28.69 36.43 -47.78
N SER A 44 28.48 37.59 -47.15
CA SER A 44 27.56 38.61 -47.66
C SER A 44 27.98 39.18 -49.00
N ARG A 45 29.30 39.37 -49.20
CA ARG A 45 29.85 39.94 -50.45
C ARG A 45 29.82 38.94 -51.61
N ARG A 46 30.09 37.61 -51.32
CA ARG A 46 30.24 36.60 -52.40
C ARG A 46 28.93 35.93 -52.81
N ARG A 47 28.00 35.65 -51.89
CA ARG A 47 26.79 34.85 -52.13
C ARG A 47 25.51 35.46 -51.55
N GLY A 48 25.53 36.68 -51.05
CA GLY A 48 24.36 37.33 -50.48
C GLY A 48 23.67 36.57 -49.36
N VAL A 49 22.33 36.49 -49.40
CA VAL A 49 21.51 35.88 -48.35
C VAL A 49 21.74 34.38 -48.21
N LEU A 50 21.96 33.66 -49.31
CA LEU A 50 22.23 32.22 -49.31
C LEU A 50 23.57 31.88 -48.64
N GLY A 51 24.60 32.72 -48.84
CA GLY A 51 25.88 32.57 -48.17
C GLY A 51 25.80 32.81 -46.67
N LEU A 52 24.96 33.73 -46.22
CA LEU A 52 24.70 33.97 -44.81
C LEU A 52 23.97 32.78 -44.15
N LEU A 53 22.99 32.18 -44.79
CA LEU A 53 22.30 30.99 -44.27
C LEU A 53 23.23 29.78 -44.17
N ALA A 54 24.07 29.57 -45.18
CA ALA A 54 25.07 28.49 -45.15
C ALA A 54 26.06 28.67 -43.98
N LEU A 55 26.59 29.89 -43.80
CA LEU A 55 27.48 30.22 -42.70
C LEU A 55 26.82 29.95 -41.32
N TRP A 56 25.57 30.35 -41.16
CA TRP A 56 24.85 30.10 -39.90
C TRP A 56 24.63 28.63 -39.62
N LEU A 57 24.26 27.84 -40.63
CA LEU A 57 24.09 26.40 -40.51
C LEU A 57 25.41 25.71 -40.10
N GLU A 58 26.51 26.08 -40.76
CA GLU A 58 27.83 25.54 -40.49
C GLU A 58 28.32 25.92 -39.09
N THR A 59 28.10 27.18 -38.71
CA THR A 59 28.46 27.68 -37.36
C THR A 59 27.69 26.98 -36.25
N VAL A 60 26.37 26.88 -36.41
CA VAL A 60 25.50 26.17 -35.41
C VAL A 60 25.92 24.70 -35.31
N TRP A 61 26.09 24.04 -36.46
CA TRP A 61 26.50 22.64 -36.49
C TRP A 61 27.87 22.42 -35.84
N GLY A 62 28.85 23.29 -36.12
CA GLY A 62 30.18 23.26 -35.54
C GLY A 62 30.15 23.40 -34.03
N ILE A 63 29.39 24.36 -33.48
CA ILE A 63 29.27 24.56 -32.05
C ILE A 63 28.56 23.40 -31.36
N PHE A 64 27.44 22.92 -31.92
CA PHE A 64 26.75 21.75 -31.36
C PHE A 64 27.58 20.46 -31.37
N ARG A 65 28.49 20.30 -32.33
CA ARG A 65 29.40 19.16 -32.38
C ARG A 65 30.57 19.32 -31.41
N MET A 66 31.04 20.52 -31.20
CA MET A 66 32.19 20.84 -30.34
C MET A 66 31.80 20.92 -28.85
N ALA A 67 30.66 21.51 -28.53
CA ALA A 67 30.23 21.76 -27.16
C ALA A 67 30.21 20.48 -26.27
N PRO A 68 29.65 19.34 -26.68
CA PRO A 68 29.66 18.14 -25.84
C PRO A 68 31.07 17.63 -25.54
N ARG A 69 31.97 17.75 -26.51
CA ARG A 69 33.37 17.31 -26.34
C ARG A 69 34.11 18.18 -25.34
N GLU A 70 33.96 19.50 -25.43
CA GLU A 70 34.58 20.43 -24.49
C GLU A 70 34.02 20.29 -23.07
N HIS A 71 32.69 20.11 -22.95
CA HIS A 71 32.10 19.80 -21.65
C HIS A 71 32.62 18.49 -21.03
N LEU A 72 32.80 17.43 -21.86
CA LEU A 72 33.34 16.16 -21.39
C LEU A 72 34.81 16.27 -20.97
N VAL A 73 35.64 17.05 -21.69
CA VAL A 73 37.06 17.29 -21.33
C VAL A 73 37.13 18.03 -20.00
N ASN A 74 36.36 19.10 -19.81
CA ASN A 74 36.34 19.85 -18.56
C ASN A 74 35.79 18.99 -17.41
N LEU A 75 34.73 18.21 -17.62
CA LEU A 75 34.24 17.26 -16.62
C LEU A 75 35.29 16.23 -16.21
N GLY A 76 36.12 15.78 -17.16
CA GLY A 76 37.22 14.85 -16.88
C GLY A 76 38.31 15.48 -16.06
N GLN A 77 38.65 16.76 -16.31
CA GLN A 77 39.62 17.52 -15.54
C GLN A 77 39.13 17.82 -14.13
N ASP A 78 37.87 18.28 -14.01
CA ASP A 78 37.22 18.54 -12.73
C ASP A 78 37.12 17.28 -11.87
N ALA A 79 36.75 16.16 -12.49
CA ALA A 79 36.69 14.86 -11.79
C ALA A 79 38.10 14.43 -11.28
N ARG A 80 39.14 14.62 -12.10
CA ARG A 80 40.50 14.34 -11.65
C ARG A 80 40.96 15.25 -10.51
N TYR A 81 40.63 16.50 -10.60
CA TYR A 81 40.94 17.47 -9.54
C TYR A 81 40.22 17.13 -8.26
N ALA A 82 38.90 16.86 -8.35
CA ALA A 82 38.06 16.44 -7.22
C ALA A 82 38.61 15.16 -6.56
N LEU A 83 38.96 14.12 -7.35
CA LEU A 83 39.53 12.89 -6.84
C LEU A 83 40.86 13.10 -6.12
N ARG A 84 41.73 13.98 -6.65
CA ARG A 84 42.99 14.32 -5.97
C ARG A 84 42.76 15.02 -4.64
N ARG A 85 41.83 15.97 -4.59
CA ARG A 85 41.43 16.66 -3.36
C ARG A 85 40.85 15.69 -2.34
N MET A 86 39.95 14.79 -2.78
CA MET A 86 39.38 13.76 -1.92
C MET A 86 40.49 12.84 -1.33
N ALA A 87 41.51 12.51 -2.11
CA ALA A 87 42.63 11.71 -1.63
C ALA A 87 43.50 12.45 -0.61
N GLN A 88 43.51 13.78 -0.62
CA GLN A 88 44.31 14.59 0.34
C GLN A 88 43.58 14.74 1.70
N GLU A 89 42.25 14.61 1.74
CA GLU A 89 41.46 14.76 2.96
C GLU A 89 40.57 13.51 3.22
N PRO A 90 41.21 12.34 3.43
CA PRO A 90 40.44 11.06 3.48
C PRO A 90 39.46 11.00 4.65
N GLY A 91 39.76 11.67 5.79
CA GLY A 91 38.83 11.72 6.94
C GLY A 91 37.53 12.46 6.63
N TYR A 92 37.64 13.62 5.99
CA TYR A 92 36.46 14.38 5.56
C TYR A 92 35.60 13.61 4.54
N VAL A 93 36.27 13.00 3.56
CA VAL A 93 35.62 12.19 2.54
C VAL A 93 34.93 10.98 3.16
N ALA A 94 35.56 10.28 4.09
CA ALA A 94 34.94 9.15 4.79
C ALA A 94 33.68 9.57 5.54
N ILE A 95 33.72 10.69 6.26
CA ILE A 95 32.52 11.21 6.95
C ILE A 95 31.41 11.56 5.95
N ALA A 96 31.72 12.27 4.88
CA ALA A 96 30.76 12.64 3.86
C ALA A 96 30.13 11.41 3.19
N VAL A 97 30.92 10.39 2.85
CA VAL A 97 30.44 9.13 2.28
C VAL A 97 29.55 8.38 3.27
N ILE A 98 29.91 8.32 4.55
CA ILE A 98 29.09 7.69 5.60
C ILE A 98 27.73 8.40 5.72
N ILE A 99 27.71 9.74 5.77
CA ILE A 99 26.46 10.50 5.87
C ILE A 99 25.59 10.25 4.65
N LEU A 100 26.13 10.30 3.44
CA LEU A 100 25.41 10.01 2.21
C LEU A 100 24.91 8.57 2.16
N ALA A 101 25.75 7.61 2.55
CA ALA A 101 25.38 6.19 2.58
C ALA A 101 24.24 5.93 3.57
N LEU A 102 24.29 6.54 4.76
CA LEU A 102 23.20 6.45 5.75
C LEU A 102 21.91 7.11 5.23
N GLY A 103 22.02 8.29 4.62
CA GLY A 103 20.86 8.99 4.06
C GLY A 103 20.19 8.21 2.93
N ILE A 104 20.96 7.73 1.96
CA ILE A 104 20.45 6.92 0.86
C ILE A 104 19.93 5.58 1.37
N GLY A 105 20.68 4.91 2.27
CA GLY A 105 20.30 3.63 2.85
C GLY A 105 19.00 3.69 3.63
N ALA A 106 18.84 4.69 4.49
CA ALA A 106 17.61 4.91 5.25
C ALA A 106 16.41 5.17 4.32
N ASN A 107 16.55 6.06 3.34
CA ASN A 107 15.50 6.33 2.36
C ASN A 107 15.11 5.08 1.56
N THR A 108 16.10 4.32 1.10
CA THR A 108 15.87 3.07 0.34
C THR A 108 15.16 2.02 1.19
N ALA A 109 15.56 1.85 2.45
CA ALA A 109 14.92 0.92 3.38
C ALA A 109 13.45 1.32 3.64
N ILE A 110 13.19 2.60 3.95
CA ILE A 110 11.84 3.12 4.19
C ILE A 110 10.98 2.96 2.92
N PHE A 111 11.51 3.31 1.75
CA PHE A 111 10.79 3.14 0.48
C PHE A 111 10.48 1.66 0.19
N SER A 112 11.40 0.76 0.49
CA SER A 112 11.19 -0.69 0.31
C SER A 112 10.06 -1.20 1.20
N VAL A 113 10.02 -0.77 2.48
CA VAL A 113 8.93 -1.10 3.40
C VAL A 113 7.60 -0.50 2.92
N LEU A 114 7.61 0.76 2.50
CA LEU A 114 6.44 1.46 1.97
C LEU A 114 5.86 0.73 0.75
N ASN A 115 6.72 0.36 -0.19
CA ASN A 115 6.33 -0.39 -1.37
C ASN A 115 5.79 -1.79 -1.00
N ALA A 116 6.43 -2.49 -0.06
CA ALA A 116 5.99 -3.79 0.40
C ALA A 116 4.61 -3.75 1.09
N VAL A 117 4.34 -2.70 1.88
CA VAL A 117 3.09 -2.56 2.65
C VAL A 117 1.97 -1.95 1.81
N LEU A 118 2.25 -0.91 1.02
CA LEU A 118 1.21 -0.16 0.31
C LEU A 118 0.98 -0.62 -1.13
N ALA A 119 2.04 -1.01 -1.86
CA ALA A 119 1.93 -1.32 -3.28
C ALA A 119 1.64 -2.80 -3.55
N ARG A 120 2.17 -3.72 -2.72
CA ARG A 120 1.93 -5.16 -2.95
C ARG A 120 0.45 -5.51 -2.77
N PRO A 121 -0.07 -6.41 -3.62
CA PRO A 121 -1.41 -6.97 -3.40
C PRO A 121 -1.45 -7.74 -2.08
N LEU A 122 -2.63 -7.85 -1.50
CA LEU A 122 -2.84 -8.71 -0.34
C LEU A 122 -2.48 -10.17 -0.70
N PRO A 123 -1.99 -10.98 0.27
CA PRO A 123 -1.67 -12.39 0.04
C PRO A 123 -2.94 -13.28 -0.03
N TYR A 124 -4.05 -12.70 -0.45
CA TYR A 124 -5.36 -13.36 -0.57
C TYR A 124 -5.78 -13.42 -2.04
N ALA A 125 -6.43 -14.51 -2.43
CA ALA A 125 -6.95 -14.65 -3.79
C ALA A 125 -8.00 -13.55 -4.06
N HIS A 126 -7.81 -12.82 -5.16
CA HIS A 126 -8.68 -11.69 -5.56
C HIS A 126 -8.88 -10.67 -4.43
N GLY A 127 -7.77 -10.28 -3.76
CA GLY A 127 -7.80 -9.37 -2.63
C GLY A 127 -8.39 -7.98 -2.94
N GLU A 128 -8.41 -7.59 -4.22
CA GLU A 128 -9.04 -6.37 -4.74
C GLU A 128 -10.58 -6.39 -4.70
N GLU A 129 -11.19 -7.56 -4.59
CA GLU A 129 -12.64 -7.75 -4.48
C GLU A 129 -13.10 -7.85 -3.02
N LEU A 130 -12.17 -7.88 -2.07
CA LEU A 130 -12.47 -8.01 -0.65
C LEU A 130 -12.69 -6.65 0.00
N LEU A 131 -13.84 -6.47 0.64
CA LEU A 131 -14.19 -5.29 1.42
C LEU A 131 -14.43 -5.65 2.88
N GLN A 132 -14.00 -4.76 3.77
CA GLN A 132 -14.51 -4.71 5.12
C GLN A 132 -15.66 -3.71 5.18
N ILE A 133 -16.72 -4.10 5.88
CA ILE A 133 -17.95 -3.32 6.01
C ILE A 133 -18.13 -2.95 7.48
N HIS A 134 -18.38 -1.68 7.77
CA HIS A 134 -18.62 -1.20 9.11
C HIS A 134 -19.83 -0.27 9.16
N GLN A 135 -20.42 -0.20 10.33
CA GLN A 135 -21.40 0.80 10.65
C GLN A 135 -20.72 1.97 11.36
N VAL A 136 -21.16 3.17 11.08
CA VAL A 136 -20.73 4.39 11.78
C VAL A 136 -21.97 5.15 12.24
N ALA A 137 -21.83 5.85 13.35
CA ALA A 137 -22.86 6.74 13.88
C ALA A 137 -22.24 8.13 14.14
N PRO A 138 -22.03 8.95 13.09
CA PRO A 138 -21.26 10.19 13.16
C PRO A 138 -21.74 11.21 14.18
N LYS A 139 -23.03 11.14 14.53
CA LYS A 139 -23.63 12.02 15.55
C LYS A 139 -23.57 11.46 16.98
N SER A 140 -22.87 10.35 17.17
CA SER A 140 -22.59 9.75 18.46
C SER A 140 -21.09 9.72 18.72
N THR A 141 -20.70 9.40 19.97
CA THR A 141 -19.27 9.21 20.32
C THR A 141 -18.67 7.91 19.76
N ILE A 142 -19.48 7.06 19.11
CA ILE A 142 -19.07 5.77 18.58
C ILE A 142 -18.70 5.94 17.11
N SER A 143 -17.42 5.92 16.81
CA SER A 143 -16.88 6.12 15.47
C SER A 143 -17.02 4.90 14.57
N GLU A 144 -17.07 3.69 15.14
CA GLU A 144 -17.13 2.42 14.41
C GLU A 144 -17.94 1.42 15.22
N MET A 145 -18.90 0.77 14.56
CA MET A 145 -19.77 -0.25 15.18
C MET A 145 -19.71 -1.54 14.36
N GLN A 146 -19.91 -2.62 15.07
CA GLN A 146 -20.02 -3.96 14.51
C GLN A 146 -21.47 -4.24 14.10
N PHE A 147 -21.73 -5.42 13.57
CA PHE A 147 -23.06 -5.87 13.13
C PHE A 147 -23.66 -6.87 14.11
N SER A 148 -24.97 -6.85 14.24
CA SER A 148 -25.75 -7.92 14.87
C SER A 148 -26.00 -9.05 13.88
N VAL A 149 -26.40 -10.20 14.38
CA VAL A 149 -26.76 -11.37 13.56
C VAL A 149 -27.88 -11.03 12.59
N GLN A 150 -28.92 -10.35 13.07
CA GLN A 150 -30.08 -9.98 12.26
C GLN A 150 -29.72 -8.97 11.14
N GLU A 151 -28.85 -8.02 11.45
CA GLU A 151 -28.34 -7.08 10.44
C GLU A 151 -27.60 -7.80 9.31
N ILE A 152 -26.70 -8.72 9.65
CA ILE A 152 -25.95 -9.50 8.66
C ILE A 152 -26.88 -10.33 7.77
N ASP A 153 -27.89 -10.96 8.35
CA ASP A 153 -28.88 -11.72 7.60
C ASP A 153 -29.70 -10.84 6.68
N ASP A 154 -30.02 -9.61 7.09
CA ASP A 154 -30.68 -8.63 6.23
C ASP A 154 -29.79 -8.21 5.06
N TYR A 155 -28.50 -7.93 5.30
CA TYR A 155 -27.55 -7.63 4.23
C TYR A 155 -27.40 -8.80 3.27
N ARG A 156 -27.29 -10.04 3.76
CA ARG A 156 -27.20 -11.23 2.91
C ARG A 156 -28.42 -11.37 1.99
N ARG A 157 -29.61 -11.16 2.51
CA ARG A 157 -30.87 -11.32 1.73
C ARG A 157 -31.11 -10.21 0.72
N ARG A 158 -30.68 -8.98 1.02
CA ARG A 158 -31.07 -7.79 0.25
C ARG A 158 -29.99 -7.32 -0.71
N ASN A 159 -28.74 -7.72 -0.50
CA ASN A 159 -27.63 -7.26 -1.35
C ASN A 159 -27.73 -7.74 -2.80
N ARG A 160 -27.17 -6.96 -3.72
CA ARG A 160 -27.11 -7.27 -5.16
C ARG A 160 -25.70 -7.29 -5.70
N THR A 161 -24.75 -6.74 -4.95
CA THR A 161 -23.38 -6.42 -5.39
C THR A 161 -22.32 -7.37 -4.83
N PHE A 162 -22.62 -8.08 -3.73
CA PHE A 162 -21.71 -9.03 -3.14
C PHE A 162 -22.07 -10.46 -3.52
N GLU A 163 -21.05 -11.29 -3.73
CA GLU A 163 -21.18 -12.72 -3.95
C GLU A 163 -21.37 -13.45 -2.62
N GLU A 164 -20.57 -13.09 -1.62
CA GLU A 164 -20.56 -13.72 -0.30
C GLU A 164 -20.25 -12.70 0.80
N PHE A 165 -20.82 -12.93 1.99
CA PHE A 165 -20.47 -12.24 3.23
C PHE A 165 -19.88 -13.23 4.23
N ALA A 166 -18.81 -12.80 4.92
CA ALA A 166 -18.21 -13.56 6.01
C ALA A 166 -18.23 -12.75 7.31
N GLU A 167 -18.53 -13.45 8.39
CA GLU A 167 -18.55 -12.91 9.75
C GLU A 167 -17.25 -13.21 10.47
N TYR A 168 -16.83 -12.30 11.32
CA TYR A 168 -15.70 -12.49 12.21
C TYR A 168 -15.96 -11.85 13.58
N HIS A 169 -15.57 -12.56 14.62
CA HIS A 169 -15.57 -12.06 15.99
C HIS A 169 -14.39 -12.65 16.76
N HIS A 170 -13.75 -11.86 17.62
CA HIS A 170 -12.63 -12.30 18.44
C HIS A 170 -13.09 -12.59 19.87
N MET A 171 -12.68 -13.74 20.41
CA MET A 171 -12.89 -14.12 21.80
C MET A 171 -11.68 -14.83 22.39
N VAL A 172 -11.64 -14.92 23.71
CA VAL A 172 -10.65 -15.73 24.43
C VAL A 172 -11.38 -16.84 25.17
N PHE A 173 -11.00 -18.08 24.89
CA PHE A 173 -11.50 -19.26 25.59
C PHE A 173 -10.41 -19.89 26.45
N THR A 174 -10.82 -20.66 27.42
CA THR A 174 -9.91 -21.46 28.26
C THR A 174 -9.87 -22.90 27.71
N LEU A 175 -8.67 -23.34 27.29
CA LEU A 175 -8.42 -24.70 26.84
C LEU A 175 -8.11 -25.57 28.06
N LEU A 176 -8.82 -26.69 28.16
CA LEU A 176 -8.72 -27.67 29.26
C LEU A 176 -8.31 -29.03 28.72
N GLY A 177 -7.57 -29.81 29.52
CA GLY A 177 -7.30 -31.22 29.24
C GLY A 177 -6.20 -31.52 28.21
N GLN A 178 -5.39 -30.53 27.81
CA GLN A 178 -4.24 -30.67 26.93
C GLN A 178 -2.93 -30.26 27.61
N GLY A 179 -2.74 -30.62 28.88
CA GLY A 179 -1.67 -30.18 29.77
C GLY A 179 -2.17 -29.09 30.72
N ASP A 180 -1.36 -28.02 30.93
CA ASP A 180 -1.76 -26.90 31.77
C ASP A 180 -2.91 -26.12 31.13
N THR A 181 -3.77 -25.55 31.97
CA THR A 181 -4.86 -24.69 31.53
C THR A 181 -4.32 -23.47 30.78
N GLU A 182 -4.74 -23.27 29.54
CA GLU A 182 -4.27 -22.23 28.65
C GLU A 182 -5.41 -21.35 28.17
N ARG A 183 -5.15 -20.03 28.03
CA ARG A 183 -6.07 -19.10 27.37
C ARG A 183 -5.72 -19.02 25.90
N VAL A 184 -6.66 -19.37 25.02
CA VAL A 184 -6.47 -19.37 23.57
C VAL A 184 -7.28 -18.23 22.92
N ARG A 185 -6.62 -17.46 22.09
CA ARG A 185 -7.26 -16.43 21.26
C ARG A 185 -8.02 -17.14 20.15
N THR A 186 -9.30 -16.85 20.06
CA THR A 186 -10.20 -17.58 19.18
C THR A 186 -10.91 -16.65 18.20
N GLY A 187 -10.70 -16.90 16.92
CA GLY A 187 -11.51 -16.30 15.85
C GLY A 187 -12.82 -17.09 15.68
N VAL A 188 -13.94 -16.42 15.84
CA VAL A 188 -15.26 -16.97 15.56
C VAL A 188 -15.67 -16.50 14.16
N VAL A 189 -15.83 -17.43 13.22
CA VAL A 189 -16.00 -17.13 11.80
C VAL A 189 -17.18 -17.88 11.18
N SER A 190 -17.77 -17.35 10.12
CA SER A 190 -18.70 -18.10 9.27
C SER A 190 -17.96 -19.16 8.46
N ALA A 191 -18.64 -20.23 8.06
CA ALA A 191 -18.04 -21.38 7.37
C ALA A 191 -17.33 -21.01 6.06
N GLY A 192 -17.77 -19.97 5.36
CA GLY A 192 -17.14 -19.48 4.13
C GLY A 192 -15.94 -18.55 4.32
N PHE A 193 -15.56 -18.21 5.55
CA PHE A 193 -14.56 -17.17 5.84
C PHE A 193 -13.23 -17.43 5.11
N PHE A 194 -12.58 -18.57 5.35
CA PHE A 194 -11.29 -18.87 4.74
C PHE A 194 -11.37 -19.06 3.23
N ARG A 195 -12.45 -19.67 2.73
CA ARG A 195 -12.71 -19.79 1.30
C ARG A 195 -12.82 -18.42 0.64
N MET A 196 -13.52 -17.46 1.27
CA MET A 196 -13.64 -16.10 0.77
C MET A 196 -12.27 -15.40 0.66
N PHE A 197 -11.33 -15.70 1.57
CA PHE A 197 -9.95 -15.19 1.50
C PHE A 197 -9.04 -16.04 0.59
N GLY A 198 -9.56 -17.11 -0.01
CA GLY A 198 -8.76 -18.03 -0.85
C GLY A 198 -7.75 -18.84 -0.07
N VAL A 199 -7.98 -19.07 1.24
CA VAL A 199 -7.08 -19.81 2.12
C VAL A 199 -7.58 -21.23 2.25
N ALA A 200 -6.74 -22.20 1.86
CA ALA A 200 -6.97 -23.62 2.07
C ALA A 200 -6.11 -24.12 3.25
N PRO A 201 -6.63 -24.96 4.16
CA PRO A 201 -5.86 -25.57 5.22
C PRO A 201 -4.66 -26.37 4.68
N ALA A 202 -3.53 -26.31 5.38
CA ALA A 202 -2.33 -27.11 5.09
C ALA A 202 -2.51 -28.57 5.51
N LEU A 203 -3.29 -28.82 6.56
CA LEU A 203 -3.67 -30.15 7.02
C LEU A 203 -5.19 -30.20 7.24
N GLY A 204 -5.80 -31.35 6.89
CA GLY A 204 -7.22 -31.56 7.09
C GLY A 204 -8.13 -30.83 6.12
N ARG A 205 -9.20 -30.21 6.62
CA ARG A 205 -10.21 -29.51 5.81
C ARG A 205 -10.66 -28.19 6.42
N ASP A 206 -11.21 -27.32 5.59
CA ASP A 206 -11.89 -26.09 5.98
C ASP A 206 -13.29 -26.36 6.57
N PHE A 207 -13.87 -25.34 7.19
CA PHE A 207 -15.27 -25.34 7.62
C PHE A 207 -16.21 -25.52 6.42
N ARG A 208 -17.29 -26.24 6.66
CA ARG A 208 -18.37 -26.49 5.70
C ARG A 208 -19.67 -25.91 6.23
N ALA A 209 -20.62 -25.64 5.37
CA ALA A 209 -21.96 -25.21 5.78
C ALA A 209 -22.64 -26.19 6.78
N ALA A 210 -22.26 -27.48 6.74
CA ALA A 210 -22.74 -28.45 7.70
C ALA A 210 -22.21 -28.20 9.14
N ASP A 211 -21.00 -27.63 9.29
CA ASP A 211 -20.41 -27.29 10.59
C ASP A 211 -21.06 -26.06 11.23
N GLU A 212 -21.85 -25.29 10.46
CA GLU A 212 -22.62 -24.11 10.92
C GLU A 212 -24.08 -24.42 11.30
N LYS A 213 -24.53 -25.65 11.12
CA LYS A 213 -25.88 -26.01 11.52
C LYS A 213 -26.04 -26.00 13.04
N PHE A 214 -27.23 -25.68 13.49
CA PHE A 214 -27.57 -25.75 14.91
C PHE A 214 -27.31 -27.16 15.44
N ASN A 215 -26.66 -27.31 16.60
CA ASN A 215 -26.22 -28.57 17.20
C ASN A 215 -25.20 -29.40 16.39
N ALA A 216 -24.57 -28.87 15.37
CA ALA A 216 -23.45 -29.52 14.72
C ALA A 216 -22.31 -29.80 15.73
N PRO A 217 -21.52 -30.88 15.56
CA PRO A 217 -20.30 -31.08 16.33
C PRO A 217 -19.38 -29.87 16.17
N ALA A 218 -18.91 -29.34 17.30
CA ALA A 218 -18.07 -28.17 17.26
C ALA A 218 -16.72 -28.46 16.59
N ALA A 219 -16.43 -27.79 15.51
CA ALA A 219 -15.22 -27.93 14.72
C ALA A 219 -14.22 -26.82 15.05
N LEU A 220 -12.92 -27.14 14.99
CA LEU A 220 -11.82 -26.23 15.28
C LEU A 220 -10.77 -26.28 14.17
N LEU A 221 -10.31 -25.12 13.71
CA LEU A 221 -9.10 -24.97 12.90
C LEU A 221 -8.02 -24.34 13.78
N LEU A 222 -6.80 -24.85 13.66
CA LEU A 222 -5.63 -24.27 14.35
C LEU A 222 -4.92 -23.29 13.41
N SER A 223 -4.39 -22.19 13.94
CA SER A 223 -3.40 -21.40 13.21
C SER A 223 -2.09 -22.20 13.10
N TYR A 224 -1.29 -21.88 12.07
CA TYR A 224 0.00 -22.54 11.86
C TYR A 224 0.93 -22.34 13.05
N GLU A 225 1.00 -21.11 13.56
CA GLU A 225 1.83 -20.72 14.69
C GLU A 225 1.43 -21.44 15.98
N TYR A 226 0.13 -21.60 16.21
CA TYR A 226 -0.35 -22.34 17.38
C TYR A 226 -0.03 -23.83 17.28
N TRP A 227 -0.25 -24.43 16.11
CA TRP A 227 0.11 -25.82 15.86
C TRP A 227 1.61 -26.06 16.05
N GLN A 228 2.48 -25.17 15.57
CA GLN A 228 3.93 -25.25 15.82
C GLN A 228 4.26 -25.19 17.30
N ARG A 229 3.66 -24.26 18.06
CA ARG A 229 3.85 -24.17 19.52
C ARG A 229 3.44 -25.44 20.25
N LYS A 230 2.49 -26.21 19.70
CA LYS A 230 2.04 -27.51 20.26
C LYS A 230 2.86 -28.70 19.75
N GLY A 231 4.02 -28.45 19.14
CA GLY A 231 4.96 -29.53 18.76
C GLY A 231 4.77 -30.02 17.32
N SER A 232 4.01 -29.33 16.48
CA SER A 232 3.82 -29.69 15.05
C SER A 232 3.35 -31.13 14.80
N ASP A 233 2.48 -31.63 15.65
CA ASP A 233 1.97 -33.01 15.56
C ASP A 233 1.20 -33.22 14.24
N PRO A 234 1.66 -34.10 13.33
CA PRO A 234 0.99 -34.39 12.07
C PRO A 234 -0.38 -35.05 12.26
N ASP A 235 -0.60 -35.75 13.38
CA ASP A 235 -1.83 -36.46 13.70
C ASP A 235 -2.80 -35.60 14.55
N ILE A 236 -2.66 -34.28 14.51
CA ILE A 236 -3.49 -33.35 15.28
C ILE A 236 -4.94 -33.32 14.80
N VAL A 237 -5.17 -33.61 13.49
CA VAL A 237 -6.52 -33.65 12.91
C VAL A 237 -7.31 -34.81 13.48
N GLY A 238 -8.47 -34.50 13.99
CA GLY A 238 -9.34 -35.48 14.67
C GLY A 238 -9.24 -35.47 16.19
N LYS A 239 -8.20 -34.88 16.79
CA LYS A 239 -8.09 -34.69 18.23
C LYS A 239 -9.18 -33.75 18.75
N VAL A 240 -9.56 -33.97 20.01
CA VAL A 240 -10.61 -33.18 20.65
C VAL A 240 -9.99 -32.24 21.67
N PHE A 241 -10.32 -30.98 21.56
CA PHE A 241 -9.94 -29.90 22.47
C PHE A 241 -11.16 -29.49 23.29
N ARG A 242 -11.06 -29.48 24.60
CA ARG A 242 -12.12 -28.99 25.47
C ARG A 242 -11.90 -27.49 25.73
N MET A 243 -12.74 -26.68 25.11
CA MET A 243 -12.69 -25.21 25.28
C MET A 243 -13.86 -24.75 26.15
N ASN A 244 -13.54 -24.19 27.32
CA ASN A 244 -14.48 -24.06 28.41
C ASN A 244 -15.11 -25.44 28.71
N ASP A 245 -16.43 -25.57 28.64
CA ASP A 245 -17.12 -26.84 28.95
C ASP A 245 -17.60 -27.58 27.66
N ARG A 246 -17.11 -27.22 26.48
CA ARG A 246 -17.51 -27.83 25.20
C ARG A 246 -16.34 -28.49 24.50
N GLU A 247 -16.58 -29.67 23.97
CA GLU A 247 -15.62 -30.39 23.13
C GLU A 247 -15.63 -29.83 21.69
N HIS A 248 -14.44 -29.63 21.15
CA HIS A 248 -14.23 -29.16 19.79
C HIS A 248 -13.26 -30.08 19.07
N LYS A 249 -13.68 -30.64 17.95
CA LYS A 249 -12.83 -31.51 17.14
C LYS A 249 -11.95 -30.67 16.20
N VAL A 250 -10.65 -30.90 16.26
CA VAL A 250 -9.70 -30.32 15.30
C VAL A 250 -9.96 -30.92 13.92
N ILE A 251 -10.29 -30.10 12.94
CA ILE A 251 -10.59 -30.52 11.56
C ILE A 251 -9.48 -30.14 10.58
N GLY A 252 -8.56 -29.28 10.97
CA GLY A 252 -7.43 -28.87 10.11
C GLY A 252 -6.52 -27.86 10.78
N VAL A 253 -5.43 -27.56 10.06
CA VAL A 253 -4.43 -26.55 10.40
C VAL A 253 -4.31 -25.59 9.21
N LEU A 254 -4.35 -24.28 9.46
CA LEU A 254 -4.18 -23.27 8.43
C LEU A 254 -2.71 -23.21 7.96
N PRO A 255 -2.44 -22.75 6.74
CA PRO A 255 -1.08 -22.48 6.29
C PRO A 255 -0.46 -21.29 7.04
N PRO A 256 0.88 -21.13 7.02
CA PRO A 256 1.52 -19.92 7.51
C PRO A 256 1.06 -18.73 6.69
N MET A 257 0.36 -17.79 7.33
CA MET A 257 -0.22 -16.63 6.67
C MET A 257 -0.39 -15.47 7.65
N PRO A 258 -0.28 -14.20 7.19
CA PRO A 258 -0.69 -13.06 7.99
C PRO A 258 -2.18 -13.18 8.35
N GLN A 259 -2.50 -13.09 9.63
CA GLN A 259 -3.87 -13.16 10.10
C GLN A 259 -4.49 -11.76 10.13
N TYR A 260 -5.74 -11.65 9.72
CA TYR A 260 -6.53 -10.44 9.80
C TYR A 260 -7.99 -10.79 10.17
N PRO A 261 -8.68 -9.96 10.98
CA PRO A 261 -8.28 -8.67 11.54
C PRO A 261 -7.46 -8.76 12.84
N ASP A 262 -7.38 -9.91 13.44
CA ASP A 262 -6.68 -10.16 14.71
C ASP A 262 -5.90 -11.48 14.63
N GLU A 263 -4.80 -11.59 15.38
CA GLU A 263 -4.08 -12.85 15.52
C GLU A 263 -4.84 -13.78 16.44
N ASN A 264 -5.08 -15.02 15.99
CA ASN A 264 -5.79 -16.04 16.71
C ASN A 264 -4.96 -17.33 16.80
N ASP A 265 -5.12 -18.03 17.89
CA ASP A 265 -4.51 -19.35 18.08
C ASP A 265 -5.36 -20.42 17.40
N VAL A 266 -6.68 -20.28 17.50
CA VAL A 266 -7.65 -21.22 16.94
C VAL A 266 -8.83 -20.47 16.30
N PHE A 267 -9.57 -21.19 15.45
CA PHE A 267 -10.80 -20.68 14.85
C PHE A 267 -11.94 -21.67 15.05
N MET A 268 -13.15 -21.17 15.30
CA MET A 268 -14.38 -21.96 15.39
C MET A 268 -15.49 -21.33 14.55
N THR A 269 -16.52 -22.12 14.24
CA THR A 269 -17.69 -21.58 13.53
C THR A 269 -18.55 -20.72 14.45
N THR A 270 -19.35 -19.82 13.84
CA THR A 270 -20.35 -18.99 14.53
C THR A 270 -21.34 -19.84 15.35
N ALA A 271 -21.74 -21.01 14.84
CA ALA A 271 -22.63 -21.95 15.55
C ALA A 271 -21.97 -22.63 16.77
N ALA A 272 -20.64 -22.79 16.74
CA ALA A 272 -19.89 -23.37 17.87
C ALA A 272 -19.71 -22.37 19.01
N CYS A 273 -19.75 -21.07 18.74
CA CYS A 273 -19.57 -20.03 19.75
C CYS A 273 -20.81 -19.89 20.64
N PRO A 274 -20.69 -20.09 21.96
CA PRO A 274 -21.85 -20.02 22.88
C PRO A 274 -22.45 -18.63 22.98
N PHE A 275 -21.65 -17.58 22.74
CA PHE A 275 -22.15 -16.21 22.74
C PHE A 275 -22.86 -15.86 21.45
N ARG A 276 -22.22 -16.11 20.27
CA ARG A 276 -22.79 -15.77 18.96
C ARG A 276 -24.09 -16.55 18.68
N SER A 277 -24.18 -17.81 19.15
CA SER A 277 -25.36 -18.67 18.99
C SER A 277 -26.44 -18.50 20.08
N ALA A 278 -26.17 -17.70 21.11
CA ALA A 278 -27.14 -17.51 22.19
C ALA A 278 -28.40 -16.78 21.69
N PRO A 279 -29.62 -17.22 22.08
CA PRO A 279 -30.87 -16.62 21.62
C PRO A 279 -30.97 -15.10 21.85
N LYS A 280 -30.39 -14.63 22.95
CA LYS A 280 -30.35 -13.18 23.26
C LYS A 280 -29.54 -12.35 22.27
N PHE A 281 -28.55 -12.94 21.59
CA PHE A 281 -27.77 -12.27 20.55
C PHE A 281 -28.36 -12.48 19.17
N VAL A 282 -28.79 -13.70 18.85
CA VAL A 282 -29.46 -14.01 17.58
C VAL A 282 -30.76 -13.22 17.41
N GLY A 283 -31.53 -13.08 18.48
CA GLY A 283 -32.81 -12.32 18.47
C GLY A 283 -32.68 -10.83 18.68
N ASN A 284 -31.48 -10.31 18.97
CA ASN A 284 -31.28 -8.90 19.33
C ASN A 284 -30.55 -8.12 18.26
N ARG A 285 -31.23 -7.19 17.62
CA ARG A 285 -30.68 -6.29 16.58
C ARG A 285 -29.63 -5.33 17.13
N GLU A 286 -29.66 -5.05 18.42
CA GLU A 286 -28.66 -4.20 19.08
C GLU A 286 -27.44 -4.98 19.59
N GLY A 287 -27.49 -6.32 19.56
CA GLY A 287 -26.39 -7.21 19.95
C GLY A 287 -25.25 -7.24 18.92
N ARG A 288 -24.66 -6.07 18.65
CA ARG A 288 -23.63 -5.85 17.64
C ARG A 288 -22.27 -6.31 18.13
N MET A 289 -21.74 -7.40 17.54
CA MET A 289 -20.49 -8.00 17.95
C MET A 289 -19.66 -8.57 16.78
N MET A 290 -20.20 -8.60 15.56
CA MET A 290 -19.56 -9.23 14.42
C MET A 290 -18.98 -8.20 13.47
N LYS A 291 -17.72 -8.36 13.09
CA LYS A 291 -17.14 -7.69 11.92
C LYS A 291 -17.69 -8.37 10.67
N LEU A 292 -17.94 -7.60 9.62
CA LEU A 292 -18.49 -8.07 8.38
C LEU A 292 -17.51 -7.83 7.23
N PHE A 293 -17.26 -8.89 6.48
CA PHE A 293 -16.49 -8.85 5.24
C PHE A 293 -17.36 -9.27 4.08
N GLY A 294 -17.05 -8.77 2.89
CA GLY A 294 -17.76 -9.15 1.68
C GLY A 294 -16.81 -9.28 0.49
N ARG A 295 -17.09 -10.26 -0.37
CA ARG A 295 -16.49 -10.37 -1.70
C ARG A 295 -17.44 -9.77 -2.72
N LEU A 296 -16.95 -8.86 -3.54
CA LEU A 296 -17.71 -8.31 -4.65
C LEU A 296 -17.98 -9.38 -5.71
N LYS A 297 -19.09 -9.24 -6.40
CA LYS A 297 -19.33 -9.99 -7.63
C LYS A 297 -18.36 -9.52 -8.72
N PRO A 298 -17.96 -10.40 -9.64
CA PRO A 298 -17.08 -10.01 -10.75
C PRO A 298 -17.62 -8.80 -11.51
N GLY A 299 -16.76 -7.80 -11.73
CA GLY A 299 -17.10 -6.58 -12.47
C GLY A 299 -17.90 -5.51 -11.70
N VAL A 300 -18.19 -5.72 -10.43
CA VAL A 300 -18.84 -4.71 -9.59
C VAL A 300 -17.80 -3.76 -9.01
N ALA A 301 -17.99 -2.46 -9.20
CA ALA A 301 -17.10 -1.45 -8.62
C ALA A 301 -17.41 -1.23 -7.12
N PRO A 302 -16.41 -0.89 -6.28
CA PRO A 302 -16.61 -0.62 -4.85
C PRO A 302 -17.66 0.46 -4.57
N ASP A 303 -17.75 1.50 -5.39
CA ASP A 303 -18.75 2.57 -5.24
C ASP A 303 -20.18 2.08 -5.47
N GLN A 304 -20.39 1.14 -6.39
CA GLN A 304 -21.68 0.49 -6.60
C GLN A 304 -22.09 -0.34 -5.38
N ALA A 305 -21.14 -1.08 -4.80
CA ALA A 305 -21.34 -1.84 -3.57
C ALA A 305 -21.67 -0.93 -2.39
N GLN A 306 -20.96 0.19 -2.25
CA GLN A 306 -21.24 1.21 -1.22
C GLN A 306 -22.64 1.78 -1.37
N ALA A 307 -23.08 2.07 -2.58
CA ALA A 307 -24.43 2.60 -2.85
C ALA A 307 -25.53 1.57 -2.51
N ASP A 308 -25.33 0.29 -2.82
CA ASP A 308 -26.22 -0.83 -2.48
C ASP A 308 -26.35 -0.98 -0.96
N LEU A 309 -25.22 -1.07 -0.24
CA LEU A 309 -25.18 -1.15 1.22
C LEU A 309 -25.88 0.05 1.89
N ALA A 310 -25.63 1.27 1.39
CA ALA A 310 -26.29 2.47 1.90
C ALA A 310 -27.80 2.46 1.64
N GLY A 311 -28.23 1.88 0.52
CA GLY A 311 -29.64 1.64 0.21
C GLY A 311 -30.30 0.73 1.23
N ILE A 312 -29.67 -0.41 1.53
CA ILE A 312 -30.14 -1.38 2.53
C ILE A 312 -30.17 -0.73 3.92
N ALA A 313 -29.12 0.00 4.32
CA ALA A 313 -29.07 0.69 5.60
C ALA A 313 -30.24 1.68 5.78
N ARG A 314 -30.55 2.47 4.75
CA ARG A 314 -31.70 3.39 4.79
C ARG A 314 -33.05 2.65 4.92
N GLN A 315 -33.18 1.51 4.27
CA GLN A 315 -34.36 0.68 4.38
C GLN A 315 -34.51 0.11 5.79
N LEU A 316 -33.45 -0.45 6.36
CA LEU A 316 -33.42 -0.99 7.71
C LEU A 316 -33.74 0.09 8.76
N ALA A 317 -33.23 1.31 8.59
CA ALA A 317 -33.53 2.43 9.49
C ALA A 317 -35.02 2.84 9.47
N ARG A 318 -35.71 2.64 8.35
CA ARG A 318 -37.18 2.87 8.26
C ARG A 318 -37.98 1.73 8.88
N GLU A 319 -37.52 0.50 8.70
CA GLU A 319 -38.21 -0.71 9.20
C GLU A 319 -38.04 -0.89 10.71
N TYR A 320 -36.90 -0.45 11.26
CA TYR A 320 -36.50 -0.65 12.66
C TYR A 320 -36.04 0.66 13.32
N PRO A 321 -36.90 1.68 13.43
CA PRO A 321 -36.47 3.01 13.93
C PRO A 321 -35.96 3.00 15.37
N GLU A 322 -36.33 2.03 16.19
CA GLU A 322 -35.86 1.87 17.55
C GLU A 322 -34.38 1.43 17.58
N ALA A 323 -33.97 0.50 16.68
CA ALA A 323 -32.60 0.02 16.56
C ALA A 323 -31.68 1.04 15.85
N TYR A 324 -32.26 1.95 15.05
CA TYR A 324 -31.55 2.99 14.28
C TYR A 324 -32.12 4.39 14.56
N PRO A 325 -32.01 4.94 15.77
CA PRO A 325 -32.51 6.27 16.07
C PRO A 325 -31.92 7.33 15.14
N ALA A 326 -32.77 8.13 14.51
CA ALA A 326 -32.37 9.14 13.51
C ALA A 326 -31.36 10.17 14.08
N GLY A 327 -31.43 10.44 15.40
CA GLY A 327 -30.51 11.34 16.10
C GLY A 327 -29.05 10.86 16.10
N ARG A 328 -28.78 9.58 15.88
CA ARG A 328 -27.40 9.01 15.85
C ARG A 328 -26.78 9.04 14.45
N GLY A 329 -27.57 9.18 13.39
CA GLY A 329 -27.09 9.27 12.02
C GLY A 329 -26.36 8.00 11.55
N TYR A 330 -27.00 6.84 11.67
CA TYR A 330 -26.43 5.56 11.25
C TYR A 330 -26.13 5.53 9.75
N GLU A 331 -24.91 5.17 9.41
CA GLU A 331 -24.42 4.97 8.05
C GLU A 331 -23.65 3.65 7.98
N VAL A 332 -23.64 3.05 6.79
CA VAL A 332 -22.77 1.90 6.48
C VAL A 332 -21.70 2.35 5.51
N ARG A 333 -20.47 2.00 5.81
CA ARG A 333 -19.30 2.28 4.97
C ARG A 333 -18.59 0.99 4.64
N SER A 334 -18.05 0.92 3.44
CA SER A 334 -17.21 -0.17 2.98
C SER A 334 -15.88 0.38 2.52
N SER A 335 -14.81 -0.35 2.78
CA SER A 335 -13.46 -0.02 2.37
C SER A 335 -12.79 -1.28 1.84
N LEU A 336 -11.92 -1.14 0.85
CA LEU A 336 -11.10 -2.25 0.39
C LEU A 336 -10.31 -2.82 1.56
N LEU A 337 -10.23 -4.13 1.66
CA LEU A 337 -9.50 -4.80 2.73
C LEU A 337 -8.05 -4.34 2.79
N LYS A 338 -7.42 -4.11 1.65
CA LYS A 338 -6.07 -3.55 1.54
C LYS A 338 -5.94 -2.20 2.24
N ASP A 339 -6.93 -1.34 2.08
CA ASP A 339 -6.92 -0.02 2.70
C ASP A 339 -7.07 -0.11 4.22
N GLU A 340 -7.90 -1.03 4.70
CA GLU A 340 -8.06 -1.28 6.13
C GLU A 340 -6.80 -1.83 6.79
N VAL A 341 -6.18 -2.84 6.19
CA VAL A 341 -4.93 -3.44 6.69
C VAL A 341 -3.81 -2.40 6.77
N THR A 342 -3.74 -1.50 5.78
CA THR A 342 -2.68 -0.48 5.70
C THR A 342 -3.02 0.83 6.41
N ARG A 343 -4.27 1.06 6.80
CA ARG A 343 -4.78 2.32 7.36
C ARG A 343 -3.93 2.87 8.52
N LYS A 344 -3.57 2.01 9.46
CA LYS A 344 -2.77 2.41 10.64
C LYS A 344 -1.29 2.67 10.30
N ALA A 345 -0.76 1.96 9.33
CA ALA A 345 0.65 2.06 8.94
C ALA A 345 0.92 3.28 8.03
N ARG A 346 -0.04 3.69 7.20
CA ARG A 346 0.12 4.78 6.23
C ARG A 346 0.67 6.09 6.83
N PRO A 347 0.06 6.70 7.87
CA PRO A 347 0.55 7.97 8.39
C PRO A 347 1.96 7.86 8.99
N MET A 348 2.25 6.75 9.66
CA MET A 348 3.57 6.49 10.25
C MET A 348 4.64 6.36 9.16
N LEU A 349 4.35 5.62 8.07
CA LEU A 349 5.27 5.45 6.94
C LEU A 349 5.52 6.78 6.22
N TRP A 350 4.50 7.62 6.03
CA TRP A 350 4.66 8.95 5.43
C TRP A 350 5.50 9.88 6.31
N LEU A 351 5.32 9.85 7.63
CA LEU A 351 6.15 10.62 8.57
C LEU A 351 7.62 10.17 8.52
N LEU A 352 7.87 8.86 8.49
CA LEU A 352 9.22 8.32 8.37
C LEU A 352 9.89 8.74 7.07
N MET A 353 9.16 8.70 5.94
CA MET A 353 9.68 9.15 4.66
C MET A 353 9.98 10.65 4.64
N GLY A 354 9.11 11.47 5.23
CA GLY A 354 9.34 12.91 5.38
C GLY A 354 10.60 13.21 6.20
N ALA A 355 10.76 12.54 7.34
CA ALA A 355 11.95 12.68 8.20
C ALA A 355 13.24 12.25 7.48
N ALA A 356 13.22 11.11 6.77
CA ALA A 356 14.39 10.64 6.03
C ALA A 356 14.75 11.56 4.86
N THR A 357 13.75 12.10 4.16
CA THR A 357 13.96 13.09 3.10
C THR A 357 14.57 14.39 3.67
N PHE A 358 14.08 14.82 4.83
CA PHE A 358 14.62 16.01 5.51
C PHE A 358 16.09 15.83 5.90
N VAL A 359 16.45 14.67 6.47
CA VAL A 359 17.85 14.34 6.79
C VAL A 359 18.72 14.31 5.53
N PHE A 360 18.20 13.85 4.39
CA PHE A 360 18.94 13.83 3.13
C PHE A 360 19.16 15.23 2.53
N LEU A 361 18.31 16.21 2.84
CA LEU A 361 18.43 17.59 2.35
C LEU A 361 19.40 18.46 3.18
N ILE A 362 19.75 18.05 4.41
CA ILE A 362 20.75 18.69 5.26
C ILE A 362 22.16 18.27 4.87
#